data_9e9bbade97d2f05591f31ad650c0fd6a
#
_entry.id   9e9bbade97d2f05591f31ad650c0fd6a
#
_cell.length_a   1.000
_cell.length_b   1.000
_cell.length_c   1.000
_cell.angle_alpha   90.00
_cell.angle_beta   90.00
_cell.angle_gamma   90.00
#
_symmetry.space_group_name_H-M   'P 1'
#
loop_
_entity.id
_entity.type
_entity.pdbx_description
1 polymer ?
#
loop_
_entity_poly.entity_id
_entity_poly.type
_entity_poly.pdbx_seq_one_letter_code
_entity_poly.pdbx_strand_id
1 'polypeptide(L)'
;LLAGTDETPGNIVEKDGTITCGKIKIRFFGVTHTIPDSMGIILETEHGWIITPGDYKLDQVDGIVSQEEEKEYSIFDKAKVLLLMTDSTNIENEGFSLPEIKVHQGLENLIRKVSGRMIIAAFASHITRLAHVVKFAETLGKKIVLDGRSMKTNIEVAIEAGLFKPKKDTIIPIEEVND
;
A
#
# COMPACT_ATOMS: atom_id res chain seq x y z
N LEU A 1 -0.79 -10.23 -3.88
CA LEU A 1 -1.12 -11.65 -4.13
C LEU A 1 -2.14 -11.71 -5.26
N LEU A 2 -1.66 -11.74 -6.50
CA LEU A 2 -2.46 -12.19 -7.63
C LEU A 2 -2.59 -13.72 -7.48
N ALA A 3 -3.75 -14.20 -7.11
CA ALA A 3 -4.10 -15.60 -7.29
C ALA A 3 -4.15 -15.84 -8.81
N GLY A 4 -3.01 -16.19 -9.38
CA GLY A 4 -2.94 -16.71 -10.74
C GLY A 4 -3.59 -18.09 -10.72
N THR A 5 -4.53 -18.30 -11.62
CA THR A 5 -5.18 -19.60 -11.87
C THR A 5 -4.25 -20.57 -12.61
N ASP A 6 -2.95 -20.29 -12.66
CA ASP A 6 -1.96 -21.15 -13.29
C ASP A 6 -1.14 -21.83 -12.19
N GLU A 7 -1.10 -23.16 -12.22
CA GLU A 7 -0.42 -24.03 -11.24
C GLU A 7 1.11 -23.95 -11.29
N THR A 8 1.68 -22.87 -11.84
CA THR A 8 3.12 -22.65 -11.79
C THR A 8 3.46 -22.23 -10.36
N PRO A 9 4.23 -23.02 -9.60
CA PRO A 9 4.62 -22.62 -8.24
C PRO A 9 5.39 -21.31 -8.30
N GLY A 10 4.74 -20.24 -7.87
CA GLY A 10 5.39 -18.94 -7.71
C GLY A 10 6.44 -18.99 -6.61
N ASN A 11 7.61 -18.44 -6.86
CA ASN A 11 8.59 -18.23 -5.81
C ASN A 11 8.16 -16.98 -5.01
N ILE A 12 8.02 -17.15 -3.71
CA ILE A 12 7.84 -16.01 -2.80
C ILE A 12 9.20 -15.32 -2.69
N VAL A 13 9.23 -14.03 -2.93
CA VAL A 13 10.40 -13.18 -2.71
C VAL A 13 10.12 -12.24 -1.56
N GLU A 14 11.14 -11.96 -0.79
CA GLU A 14 11.06 -11.02 0.31
C GLU A 14 11.82 -9.74 -0.05
N LYS A 15 11.47 -8.66 0.62
CA LYS A 15 12.21 -7.40 0.59
C LYS A 15 13.69 -7.70 0.92
N ASP A 16 14.59 -7.03 0.22
CA ASP A 16 16.04 -7.27 0.25
C ASP A 16 16.49 -8.64 -0.29
N GLY A 17 15.53 -9.44 -0.76
CA GLY A 17 15.81 -10.71 -1.42
C GLY A 17 16.56 -10.56 -2.73
N THR A 18 17.16 -11.65 -3.16
CA THR A 18 17.89 -11.71 -4.44
C THR A 18 17.59 -13.02 -5.14
N ILE A 19 17.28 -12.94 -6.40
CA ILE A 19 17.18 -14.11 -7.29
C ILE A 19 18.10 -13.92 -8.49
N THR A 20 18.41 -15.02 -9.18
CA THR A 20 19.24 -14.98 -10.40
C THR A 20 18.45 -15.57 -11.56
N CYS A 21 18.38 -14.84 -12.66
CA CYS A 21 17.80 -15.30 -13.92
C CYS A 21 18.86 -15.29 -15.01
N GLY A 22 19.38 -16.46 -15.36
CA GLY A 22 20.54 -16.59 -16.25
C GLY A 22 21.78 -15.92 -15.67
N LYS A 23 22.25 -14.85 -16.31
CA LYS A 23 23.40 -14.04 -15.84
C LYS A 23 23.00 -12.77 -15.10
N ILE A 24 21.70 -12.50 -15.02
CA ILE A 24 21.18 -11.27 -14.41
C ILE A 24 20.82 -11.57 -12.97
N LYS A 25 21.34 -10.76 -12.07
CA LYS A 25 20.96 -10.76 -10.67
C LYS A 25 19.84 -9.76 -10.47
N ILE A 26 18.76 -10.21 -9.84
CA ILE A 26 17.56 -9.41 -9.55
C ILE A 26 17.47 -9.23 -8.06
N ARG A 27 17.35 -7.97 -7.61
CA ARG A 27 17.14 -7.61 -6.21
C ARG A 27 15.81 -6.92 -6.05
N PHE A 28 15.28 -6.99 -4.84
CA PHE A 28 14.03 -6.36 -4.45
C PHE A 28 14.31 -5.31 -3.36
N PHE A 29 13.57 -4.21 -3.38
CA PHE A 29 13.64 -3.17 -2.36
C PHE A 29 12.23 -2.69 -2.02
N GLY A 30 12.01 -2.24 -0.79
CA GLY A 30 10.72 -1.74 -0.35
C GLY A 30 10.34 -0.44 -1.02
N VAL A 31 9.06 -0.28 -1.35
CA VAL A 31 8.48 0.98 -1.81
C VAL A 31 7.17 1.23 -1.07
N THR A 32 6.90 2.48 -0.74
CA THR A 32 5.61 2.86 -0.18
C THR A 32 4.57 2.99 -1.28
N HIS A 33 3.49 2.22 -1.17
CA HIS A 33 2.34 2.31 -2.06
C HIS A 33 1.05 1.93 -1.32
N THR A 34 -0.03 1.66 -2.05
CA THR A 34 -1.37 1.36 -1.49
C THR A 34 -1.48 -0.01 -0.85
N ILE A 35 -0.67 -0.97 -1.33
CA ILE A 35 -0.62 -2.35 -0.82
C ILE A 35 0.61 -2.47 0.07
N PRO A 36 0.47 -3.01 1.29
CA PRO A 36 1.61 -3.35 2.14
C PRO A 36 2.60 -4.26 1.42
N ASP A 37 3.88 -4.15 1.78
CA ASP A 37 4.99 -4.93 1.20
C ASP A 37 5.18 -4.75 -0.31
N SER A 38 4.77 -3.60 -0.85
CA SER A 38 5.09 -3.24 -2.23
C SER A 38 6.60 -3.17 -2.44
N MET A 39 7.07 -3.72 -3.56
CA MET A 39 8.50 -3.80 -3.85
C MET A 39 8.82 -3.31 -5.25
N GLY A 40 9.94 -2.60 -5.35
CA GLY A 40 10.60 -2.31 -6.61
C GLY A 40 11.64 -3.37 -6.96
N ILE A 41 12.10 -3.34 -8.18
CA ILE A 41 13.03 -4.31 -8.76
C ILE A 41 14.29 -3.61 -9.24
N ILE A 42 15.44 -4.23 -8.96
CA ILE A 42 16.75 -3.84 -9.49
C ILE A 42 17.28 -5.00 -10.33
N LEU A 43 17.63 -4.72 -11.58
CA LEU A 43 18.39 -5.65 -12.41
C LEU A 43 19.86 -5.23 -12.39
N GLU A 44 20.73 -6.05 -11.82
CA GLU A 44 22.17 -5.81 -11.82
C GLU A 44 22.78 -6.31 -13.12
N THR A 45 23.33 -5.40 -13.92
CA THR A 45 24.03 -5.70 -15.18
C THR A 45 25.49 -5.30 -15.09
N GLU A 46 26.32 -5.78 -16.02
CA GLU A 46 27.74 -5.40 -16.13
C GLU A 46 27.93 -3.91 -16.42
N HIS A 47 26.92 -3.22 -16.96
CA HIS A 47 26.97 -1.80 -17.29
C HIS A 47 26.45 -0.89 -16.19
N GLY A 48 25.70 -1.42 -15.25
CA GLY A 48 25.03 -0.72 -14.14
C GLY A 48 23.67 -1.28 -13.82
N TRP A 49 22.96 -0.63 -12.94
CA TRP A 49 21.66 -1.05 -12.45
C TRP A 49 20.52 -0.47 -13.29
N ILE A 50 19.58 -1.32 -13.63
CA ILE A 50 18.27 -0.91 -14.16
C ILE A 50 17.28 -1.02 -12.99
N ILE A 51 16.61 0.07 -12.66
CA ILE A 51 15.77 0.18 -11.48
C ILE A 51 14.34 0.49 -11.91
N THR A 52 13.38 -0.26 -11.38
CA THR A 52 11.97 0.06 -11.52
C THR A 52 11.28 -0.08 -10.17
N PRO A 53 10.82 1.02 -9.55
CA PRO A 53 10.04 0.97 -8.31
C PRO A 53 8.60 0.46 -8.55
N GLY A 54 8.13 0.38 -9.80
CA GLY A 54 6.71 0.22 -10.08
C GLY A 54 5.93 1.48 -9.68
N ASP A 55 4.69 1.30 -9.24
CA ASP A 55 3.89 2.38 -8.67
C ASP A 55 4.38 2.65 -7.24
N TYR A 56 4.69 3.90 -6.94
CA TYR A 56 5.19 4.27 -5.63
C TYR A 56 4.75 5.68 -5.21
N LYS A 57 4.85 5.93 -3.94
CA LYS A 57 4.64 7.23 -3.31
C LYS A 57 5.78 7.45 -2.31
N LEU A 58 6.33 8.63 -2.27
CA LEU A 58 7.27 8.99 -1.20
C LEU A 58 6.48 9.40 0.05
N ASP A 59 6.72 8.73 1.17
CA ASP A 59 6.18 9.16 2.45
C ASP A 59 7.06 10.30 2.99
N GLN A 60 6.43 11.47 3.13
CA GLN A 60 7.12 12.72 3.44
C GLN A 60 6.23 13.65 4.25
N VAL A 61 6.85 14.55 5.01
CA VAL A 61 6.17 15.66 5.68
C VAL A 61 6.89 16.95 5.30
N ASP A 62 6.15 17.87 4.70
CA ASP A 62 6.65 19.17 4.26
C ASP A 62 7.91 19.09 3.35
N GLY A 63 7.95 18.08 2.48
CA GLY A 63 9.04 17.84 1.54
C GLY A 63 10.23 17.06 2.11
N ILE A 64 10.18 16.68 3.38
CA ILE A 64 11.20 15.86 4.03
C ILE A 64 10.70 14.42 4.06
N VAL A 65 11.41 13.51 3.39
CA VAL A 65 11.10 12.08 3.39
C VAL A 65 11.28 11.48 4.79
N SER A 66 10.51 10.44 5.10
CA SER A 66 10.64 9.75 6.37
C SER A 66 12.00 9.04 6.50
N GLN A 67 12.47 8.81 7.73
CA GLN A 67 13.72 8.08 7.95
C GLN A 67 13.65 6.64 7.43
N GLU A 68 12.47 6.04 7.44
CA GLU A 68 12.24 4.72 6.87
C GLU A 68 12.44 4.73 5.35
N GLU A 69 11.84 5.69 4.66
CA GLU A 69 12.03 5.89 3.22
C GLU A 69 13.51 6.16 2.87
N GLU A 70 14.17 7.05 3.60
CA GLU A 70 15.58 7.36 3.38
C GLU A 70 16.46 6.12 3.54
N LYS A 71 16.19 5.29 4.54
CA LYS A 71 16.88 4.02 4.75
C LYS A 71 16.66 3.04 3.61
N GLU A 72 15.41 2.89 3.14
CA GLU A 72 15.09 2.00 2.00
C GLU A 72 15.86 2.40 0.74
N TYR A 73 15.92 3.70 0.45
CA TYR A 73 16.57 4.19 -0.76
C TYR A 73 18.09 4.34 -0.62
N SER A 74 18.67 4.21 0.57
CA SER A 74 20.13 4.26 0.79
C SER A 74 20.89 3.17 0.01
N ILE A 75 20.21 2.12 -0.43
CA ILE A 75 20.78 1.10 -1.32
C ILE A 75 21.32 1.71 -2.63
N PHE A 76 20.82 2.87 -3.04
CA PHE A 76 21.20 3.55 -4.27
C PHE A 76 22.39 4.50 -4.13
N ASP A 77 22.82 4.85 -2.91
CA ASP A 77 23.84 5.87 -2.66
C ASP A 77 25.17 5.62 -3.38
N LYS A 78 25.51 4.34 -3.57
CA LYS A 78 26.76 3.92 -4.25
C LYS A 78 26.50 3.17 -5.54
N ALA A 79 25.26 3.16 -6.01
CA ALA A 79 24.86 2.42 -7.21
C ALA A 79 25.29 3.17 -8.48
N LYS A 80 25.86 2.46 -9.43
CA LYS A 80 25.98 2.95 -10.80
C LYS A 80 24.65 2.70 -11.50
N VAL A 81 23.74 3.68 -11.45
CA VAL A 81 22.43 3.58 -12.13
C VAL A 81 22.60 3.79 -13.61
N LEU A 82 22.20 2.79 -14.41
CA LEU A 82 22.16 2.85 -15.86
C LEU A 82 20.83 3.40 -16.36
N LEU A 83 19.73 2.96 -15.75
CA LEU A 83 18.38 3.35 -16.15
C LEU A 83 17.46 3.34 -14.92
N LEU A 84 16.67 4.39 -14.78
CA LEU A 84 15.56 4.47 -13.85
C LEU A 84 14.25 4.53 -14.65
N MET A 85 13.38 3.55 -14.43
CA MET A 85 12.04 3.47 -15.02
C MET A 85 11.02 3.75 -13.92
N THR A 86 10.56 4.99 -13.83
CA THR A 86 9.72 5.44 -12.73
C THR A 86 8.27 5.70 -13.14
N ASP A 87 7.35 5.58 -12.19
CA ASP A 87 5.99 6.07 -12.31
C ASP A 87 5.98 7.59 -12.54
N SER A 88 5.11 8.04 -13.41
CA SER A 88 4.96 9.45 -13.76
C SER A 88 3.49 9.94 -13.67
N THR A 89 2.63 9.22 -12.96
CA THR A 89 1.18 9.48 -12.90
C THR A 89 0.86 10.91 -12.49
N ASN A 90 1.62 11.51 -11.57
CA ASN A 90 1.39 12.85 -11.05
C ASN A 90 2.45 13.88 -11.53
N ILE A 91 3.16 13.61 -12.62
CA ILE A 91 4.27 14.46 -13.07
C ILE A 91 3.87 15.91 -13.39
N GLU A 92 2.62 16.14 -13.74
CA GLU A 92 2.09 17.47 -14.06
C GLU A 92 1.66 18.26 -12.81
N ASN A 93 1.61 17.63 -11.64
CA ASN A 93 1.21 18.26 -10.39
C ASN A 93 2.45 18.74 -9.62
N GLU A 94 2.54 20.04 -9.39
CA GLU A 94 3.63 20.61 -8.59
C GLU A 94 3.56 20.16 -7.11
N GLY A 95 4.72 19.97 -6.51
CA GLY A 95 4.87 19.64 -5.10
C GLY A 95 4.79 18.16 -4.80
N PHE A 96 4.29 17.81 -3.63
CA PHE A 96 4.23 16.44 -3.10
C PHE A 96 2.79 16.01 -2.84
N SER A 97 2.53 14.73 -2.97
CA SER A 97 1.28 14.12 -2.50
C SER A 97 1.10 14.34 -1.00
N LEU A 98 -0.15 14.48 -0.54
CA LEU A 98 -0.42 14.58 0.90
C LEU A 98 0.11 13.35 1.64
N PRO A 99 0.84 13.55 2.75
CA PRO A 99 1.25 12.45 3.62
C PRO A 99 0.05 11.65 4.11
N GLU A 100 0.17 10.33 4.22
CA GLU A 100 -0.95 9.48 4.62
C GLU A 100 -1.46 9.86 6.02
N ILE A 101 -0.60 10.30 6.92
CA ILE A 101 -1.00 10.76 8.26
C ILE A 101 -1.98 11.96 8.20
N LYS A 102 -1.79 12.90 7.27
CA LYS A 102 -2.72 14.03 7.09
C LYS A 102 -4.06 13.57 6.50
N VAL A 103 -4.02 12.57 5.60
CA VAL A 103 -5.24 11.95 5.06
C VAL A 103 -6.04 11.25 6.17
N HIS A 104 -5.38 10.49 7.02
CA HIS A 104 -5.99 9.81 8.17
C HIS A 104 -6.65 10.82 9.12
N GLN A 105 -5.93 11.88 9.51
CA GLN A 105 -6.47 12.96 10.36
C GLN A 105 -7.70 13.63 9.72
N GLY A 106 -7.64 13.89 8.43
CA GLY A 106 -8.77 14.44 7.67
C GLY A 106 -10.00 13.55 7.72
N LEU A 107 -9.82 12.25 7.46
CA LEU A 107 -10.89 11.25 7.52
C LEU A 107 -11.48 11.14 8.93
N GLU A 108 -10.63 11.07 9.95
CA GLU A 108 -11.09 11.04 11.34
C GLU A 108 -11.96 12.25 11.70
N ASN A 109 -11.51 13.44 11.31
CA ASN A 109 -12.26 14.68 11.56
C ASN A 109 -13.62 14.69 10.84
N LEU A 110 -13.70 14.13 9.64
CA LEU A 110 -14.96 13.98 8.90
C LEU A 110 -15.89 12.96 9.58
N ILE A 111 -15.36 11.79 9.93
CA ILE A 111 -16.14 10.71 10.54
C ILE A 111 -16.71 11.13 11.91
N ARG A 112 -15.94 11.90 12.70
CA ARG A 112 -16.42 12.43 13.99
C ARG A 112 -17.60 13.39 13.86
N LYS A 113 -17.65 14.17 12.79
CA LYS A 113 -18.70 15.18 12.58
C LYS A 113 -20.03 14.60 12.10
N VAL A 114 -20.02 13.37 11.59
CA VAL A 114 -21.23 12.75 11.03
C VAL A 114 -21.96 11.95 12.11
N SER A 115 -23.19 12.38 12.42
CA SER A 115 -24.09 11.70 13.36
C SER A 115 -24.86 10.53 12.73
N GLY A 116 -25.10 10.58 11.43
CA GLY A 116 -25.85 9.56 10.67
C GLY A 116 -24.96 8.61 9.89
N ARG A 117 -25.49 8.10 8.79
CA ARG A 117 -24.77 7.25 7.84
C ARG A 117 -23.76 8.07 7.04
N MET A 118 -22.61 7.47 6.78
CA MET A 118 -21.58 8.03 5.93
C MET A 118 -21.20 7.01 4.86
N ILE A 119 -21.05 7.47 3.63
CA ILE A 119 -20.49 6.68 2.54
C ILE A 119 -19.07 7.18 2.27
N ILE A 120 -18.11 6.26 2.32
CA ILE A 120 -16.70 6.53 2.02
C ILE A 120 -16.32 5.74 0.78
N ALA A 121 -15.99 6.43 -0.31
CA ALA A 121 -15.42 5.81 -1.50
C ALA A 121 -13.89 5.76 -1.40
N ALA A 122 -13.31 4.61 -1.66
CA ALA A 122 -11.86 4.40 -1.64
C ALA A 122 -11.47 3.32 -2.66
N PHE A 123 -10.21 3.33 -3.08
CA PHE A 123 -9.67 2.22 -3.85
C PHE A 123 -9.59 0.96 -2.97
N ALA A 124 -10.09 -0.14 -3.49
CA ALA A 124 -10.11 -1.42 -2.78
C ALA A 124 -8.70 -1.95 -2.44
N SER A 125 -7.68 -1.55 -3.19
CA SER A 125 -6.28 -1.89 -2.94
C SER A 125 -5.63 -1.08 -1.81
N HIS A 126 -6.27 0.01 -1.33
CA HIS A 126 -5.67 0.89 -0.32
C HIS A 126 -5.87 0.32 1.10
N ILE A 127 -5.26 -0.85 1.35
CA ILE A 127 -5.47 -1.66 2.55
C ILE A 127 -5.16 -0.89 3.83
N THR A 128 -4.06 -0.14 3.88
CA THR A 128 -3.67 0.62 5.07
C THR A 128 -4.72 1.67 5.46
N ARG A 129 -5.26 2.39 4.48
CA ARG A 129 -6.33 3.38 4.69
C ARG A 129 -7.63 2.74 5.13
N LEU A 130 -8.01 1.61 4.49
CA LEU A 130 -9.21 0.86 4.86
C LEU A 130 -9.12 0.34 6.29
N ALA A 131 -7.98 -0.26 6.66
CA ALA A 131 -7.73 -0.71 8.03
C ALA A 131 -7.80 0.44 9.05
N HIS A 132 -7.27 1.62 8.70
CA HIS A 132 -7.36 2.82 9.54
C HIS A 132 -8.82 3.25 9.75
N VAL A 133 -9.62 3.30 8.69
CA VAL A 133 -11.06 3.64 8.77
C VAL A 133 -11.80 2.65 9.66
N VAL A 134 -11.56 1.35 9.50
CA VAL A 134 -12.16 0.32 10.36
C VAL A 134 -11.79 0.53 11.82
N LYS A 135 -10.50 0.66 12.10
CA LYS A 135 -10.00 0.88 13.46
C LYS A 135 -10.54 2.15 14.09
N PHE A 136 -10.66 3.22 13.31
CA PHE A 136 -11.20 4.48 13.81
C PHE A 136 -12.72 4.39 14.09
N ALA A 137 -13.49 3.73 13.21
CA ALA A 137 -14.90 3.46 13.44
C ALA A 137 -15.14 2.69 14.74
N GLU A 138 -14.27 1.73 15.06
CA GLU A 138 -14.30 1.00 16.33
C GLU A 138 -14.16 1.91 17.57
N THR A 139 -13.32 2.94 17.48
CA THR A 139 -13.16 3.90 18.60
C THR A 139 -14.42 4.71 18.86
N LEU A 140 -15.27 4.84 17.84
CA LEU A 140 -16.54 5.58 17.90
C LEU A 140 -17.76 4.66 18.06
N GLY A 141 -17.55 3.35 18.22
CA GLY A 141 -18.63 2.36 18.30
C GLY A 141 -19.49 2.27 17.02
N LYS A 142 -18.95 2.73 15.88
CA LYS A 142 -19.64 2.67 14.59
C LYS A 142 -19.47 1.30 13.94
N LYS A 143 -20.48 0.88 13.18
CA LYS A 143 -20.44 -0.31 12.33
C LYS A 143 -20.03 0.07 10.93
N ILE A 144 -19.43 -0.88 10.21
CA ILE A 144 -19.01 -0.72 8.82
C ILE A 144 -19.66 -1.80 7.97
N VAL A 145 -20.18 -1.39 6.83
CA VAL A 145 -20.58 -2.27 5.75
C VAL A 145 -19.61 -2.09 4.60
N LEU A 146 -19.05 -3.18 4.13
CA LEU A 146 -18.22 -3.18 2.94
C LEU A 146 -19.11 -3.42 1.72
N ASP A 147 -18.95 -2.59 0.70
CA ASP A 147 -19.60 -2.78 -0.58
C ASP A 147 -18.58 -2.90 -1.72
N GLY A 148 -18.95 -3.67 -2.75
CA GLY A 148 -18.07 -4.02 -3.87
C GLY A 148 -17.24 -5.28 -3.62
N ARG A 149 -17.18 -6.15 -4.65
CA ARG A 149 -16.48 -7.45 -4.58
C ARG A 149 -15.01 -7.29 -4.18
N SER A 150 -14.26 -6.44 -4.91
CA SER A 150 -12.83 -6.24 -4.66
C SER A 150 -12.56 -5.70 -3.25
N MET A 151 -13.42 -4.83 -2.73
CA MET A 151 -13.29 -4.30 -1.37
C MET A 151 -13.41 -5.43 -0.33
N LYS A 152 -14.44 -6.28 -0.46
CA LYS A 152 -14.66 -7.42 0.44
C LYS A 152 -13.49 -8.40 0.38
N THR A 153 -13.11 -8.83 -0.82
CA THR A 153 -12.00 -9.79 -1.00
C THR A 153 -10.68 -9.26 -0.45
N ASN A 154 -10.33 -8.00 -0.73
CA ASN A 154 -9.07 -7.43 -0.27
C ASN A 154 -9.02 -7.27 1.26
N ILE A 155 -10.14 -6.92 1.88
CA ILE A 155 -10.23 -6.85 3.35
C ILE A 155 -10.12 -8.25 3.98
N GLU A 156 -10.79 -9.25 3.41
CA GLU A 156 -10.70 -10.65 3.87
C GLU A 156 -9.25 -11.14 3.79
N VAL A 157 -8.60 -10.99 2.64
CA VAL A 157 -7.19 -11.36 2.46
C VAL A 157 -6.27 -10.61 3.43
N ALA A 158 -6.50 -9.31 3.65
CA ALA A 158 -5.69 -8.53 4.58
C ALA A 158 -5.84 -9.01 6.04
N ILE A 159 -7.04 -9.43 6.44
CA ILE A 159 -7.29 -10.01 7.76
C ILE A 159 -6.63 -11.39 7.88
N GLU A 160 -6.76 -12.25 6.87
CA GLU A 160 -6.13 -13.57 6.83
C GLU A 160 -4.60 -13.49 6.86
N ALA A 161 -4.03 -12.51 6.16
CA ALA A 161 -2.59 -12.22 6.17
C ALA A 161 -2.12 -11.57 7.49
N GLY A 162 -3.03 -11.27 8.42
CA GLY A 162 -2.68 -10.68 9.72
C GLY A 162 -2.29 -9.21 9.68
N LEU A 163 -2.58 -8.50 8.57
CA LEU A 163 -2.25 -7.07 8.42
C LEU A 163 -3.04 -6.19 9.38
N PHE A 164 -4.27 -6.57 9.68
CA PHE A 164 -5.06 -5.98 10.76
C PHE A 164 -6.16 -6.95 11.22
N LYS A 165 -6.68 -6.69 12.42
CA LYS A 165 -7.74 -7.51 13.02
C LYS A 165 -8.86 -6.62 13.53
N PRO A 166 -10.01 -6.56 12.83
CA PRO A 166 -11.17 -5.83 13.33
C PRO A 166 -11.74 -6.50 14.58
N LYS A 167 -12.36 -5.71 15.45
CA LYS A 167 -13.13 -6.25 16.56
C LYS A 167 -14.34 -7.02 16.02
N LYS A 168 -14.80 -8.00 16.79
CA LYS A 168 -16.03 -8.72 16.47
C LYS A 168 -17.18 -7.73 16.23
N ASP A 169 -17.97 -7.99 15.22
CA ASP A 169 -19.15 -7.20 14.85
C ASP A 169 -18.87 -5.72 14.46
N THR A 170 -17.63 -5.35 14.13
CA THR A 170 -17.31 -4.06 13.53
C THR A 170 -17.73 -4.00 12.07
N ILE A 171 -17.33 -5.01 11.30
CA ILE A 171 -17.76 -5.19 9.91
C ILE A 171 -18.98 -6.08 9.92
N ILE A 172 -20.10 -5.57 9.42
CA ILE A 172 -21.38 -6.28 9.40
C ILE A 172 -21.91 -6.44 7.97
N PRO A 173 -22.73 -7.46 7.71
CA PRO A 173 -23.46 -7.58 6.44
C PRO A 173 -24.43 -6.42 6.25
N ILE A 174 -24.75 -6.10 4.98
CA ILE A 174 -25.68 -5.01 4.66
C ILE A 174 -27.10 -5.27 5.21
N GLU A 175 -27.47 -6.52 5.33
CA GLU A 175 -28.77 -6.98 5.84
C GLU A 175 -28.98 -6.69 7.33
N GLU A 176 -27.90 -6.46 8.09
CA GLU A 176 -27.94 -6.11 9.51
C GLU A 176 -28.03 -4.61 9.77
N VAL A 177 -28.06 -3.80 8.71
CA VAL A 177 -28.21 -2.35 8.83
C VAL A 177 -29.67 -2.03 9.08
N ASN A 178 -30.01 -1.67 10.31
CA ASN A 178 -31.33 -1.16 10.66
C ASN A 178 -31.49 0.28 10.18
N ASP A 179 -32.73 0.65 9.80
CA ASP A 179 -33.11 2.02 9.37
C ASP A 179 -32.97 3.07 10.49
#